data_e7f5b066f0d1834805c82482b51499bf
#
_entry.id   e7f5b066f0d1834805c82482b51499bf
#
_cell.length_a   1.000
_cell.length_b   1.000
_cell.length_c   1.000
_cell.angle_alpha   90.00
_cell.angle_beta   90.00
_cell.angle_gamma   90.00
#
_symmetry.space_group_name_H-M   'P 1'
#
loop_
_entity.id
_entity.type
_entity.pdbx_description
1 polymer ?
#
loop_
_entity_poly.entity_id
_entity_poly.type
_entity_poly.pdbx_seq_one_letter_code
_entity_poly.pdbx_strand_id
1 'polypeptide(L)'
;MENTGKNYYEVIHENVLRNLELANIRGKTSYLFASERLTEELAKLDYDVRFLPLMVTENFAEVKNISPVTDYCLVGNMQELKNVELVIRVFIQLYNLGSKAKITFYGGTEKRLAELKAKYEFTPNIEFVGIVEEVPYQKHQCYISASFSELFANAFVKAASQGLLGLLSDVDFAHRYYASQSDSVTLFRSQIGLVEKIMQMEQADFQKSNEGNITLAKKYSLENVSKYYLDLMNKR
;
A
#
# COMPACT_ATOMS: atom_id res chain seq x y z
N MET A 1 -1.32 6.67 -43.55
CA MET A 1 -1.78 5.68 -42.56
C MET A 1 -3.15 6.13 -42.09
N GLU A 2 -4.17 5.38 -42.46
CA GLU A 2 -5.56 5.70 -42.12
C GLU A 2 -5.75 5.53 -40.62
N ASN A 3 -6.19 6.61 -39.98
CA ASN A 3 -6.52 6.67 -38.57
C ASN A 3 -7.85 5.92 -38.37
N THR A 4 -7.81 4.67 -37.97
CA THR A 4 -8.96 3.76 -37.86
C THR A 4 -9.95 4.10 -36.75
N GLY A 5 -9.87 5.27 -36.12
CA GLY A 5 -10.85 5.70 -35.10
C GLY A 5 -10.94 4.82 -33.85
N LYS A 6 -10.00 3.90 -33.64
CA LYS A 6 -9.96 3.06 -32.44
C LYS A 6 -9.33 3.84 -31.29
N ASN A 7 -10.07 3.99 -30.20
CA ASN A 7 -9.53 4.50 -28.95
C ASN A 7 -8.60 3.44 -28.38
N TYR A 8 -7.32 3.76 -28.27
CA TYR A 8 -6.35 2.92 -27.56
C TYR A 8 -6.30 3.36 -26.11
N TYR A 9 -6.39 2.39 -25.21
CA TYR A 9 -6.23 2.60 -23.78
C TYR A 9 -4.92 1.95 -23.34
N GLU A 10 -4.06 2.73 -22.71
CA GLU A 10 -2.84 2.22 -22.07
C GLU A 10 -3.04 2.24 -20.57
N VAL A 11 -2.81 1.10 -19.92
CA VAL A 11 -2.84 0.98 -18.45
C VAL A 11 -1.42 1.13 -17.94
N ILE A 12 -1.17 2.20 -17.22
CA ILE A 12 0.15 2.47 -16.66
C ILE A 12 0.15 2.08 -15.18
N HIS A 13 0.97 1.09 -14.84
CA HIS A 13 1.12 0.54 -13.48
C HIS A 13 2.35 1.06 -12.76
N GLU A 14 3.28 1.75 -13.44
CA GLU A 14 4.52 2.24 -12.88
C GLU A 14 4.55 3.77 -12.73
N ASN A 15 5.48 4.27 -11.94
CA ASN A 15 5.63 5.71 -11.67
C ASN A 15 6.09 6.45 -12.93
N VAL A 16 5.14 6.96 -13.69
CA VAL A 16 5.33 7.63 -14.98
C VAL A 16 6.14 8.92 -14.85
N LEU A 17 6.13 9.57 -13.68
CA LEU A 17 6.90 10.80 -13.46
C LEU A 17 8.41 10.60 -13.49
N ARG A 18 8.89 9.35 -13.41
CA ARG A 18 10.32 9.02 -13.61
C ARG A 18 10.69 8.86 -15.09
N ASN A 19 9.73 8.55 -15.95
CA ASN A 19 9.94 8.35 -17.38
C ASN A 19 9.23 9.48 -18.14
N LEU A 20 9.86 10.65 -18.23
CA LEU A 20 9.37 11.85 -18.95
C LEU A 20 9.18 11.64 -20.47
N GLU A 21 9.13 10.41 -20.96
CA GLU A 21 8.73 10.07 -22.34
C GLU A 21 7.24 10.33 -22.64
N LEU A 22 6.46 10.77 -21.64
CA LEU A 22 5.10 11.29 -21.82
C LEU A 22 5.03 12.47 -22.81
N ALA A 23 6.14 13.13 -23.10
CA ALA A 23 6.20 14.23 -24.08
C ALA A 23 5.79 13.80 -25.49
N ASN A 24 5.82 12.51 -25.83
CA ASN A 24 5.44 11.98 -27.14
C ASN A 24 3.96 11.54 -27.23
N ILE A 25 3.21 11.62 -26.13
CA ILE A 25 1.82 11.14 -26.07
C ILE A 25 0.86 12.34 -26.15
N ARG A 26 1.07 13.21 -27.11
CA ARG A 26 0.11 14.26 -27.49
C ARG A 26 -0.79 13.75 -28.59
N GLY A 27 -1.94 13.20 -28.21
CA GLY A 27 -2.96 12.72 -29.14
C GLY A 27 -4.23 12.34 -28.38
N LYS A 28 -5.27 11.87 -29.07
CA LYS A 28 -6.55 11.42 -28.50
C LYS A 28 -6.43 10.11 -27.68
N THR A 29 -5.41 9.98 -26.86
CA THR A 29 -5.15 8.77 -26.09
C THR A 29 -5.55 9.01 -24.65
N SER A 30 -6.53 8.26 -24.16
CA SER A 30 -6.92 8.27 -22.76
C SER A 30 -6.05 7.32 -21.97
N TYR A 31 -5.41 7.79 -20.92
CA TYR A 31 -4.60 6.97 -20.02
C TYR A 31 -5.40 6.61 -18.79
N LEU A 32 -5.24 5.36 -18.34
CA LEU A 32 -5.88 4.85 -17.13
C LEU A 32 -4.80 4.56 -16.09
N PHE A 33 -4.91 5.19 -14.94
CA PHE A 33 -3.92 5.07 -13.87
C PHE A 33 -4.52 4.38 -12.65
N ALA A 34 -3.71 3.58 -11.97
CA ALA A 34 -4.08 2.97 -10.71
C ALA A 34 -3.94 3.94 -9.50
N SER A 35 -3.73 5.24 -9.74
CA SER A 35 -3.63 6.26 -8.72
C SER A 35 -4.55 7.44 -9.04
N GLU A 36 -5.57 7.66 -8.21
CA GLU A 36 -6.50 8.77 -8.34
C GLU A 36 -5.76 10.12 -8.32
N ARG A 37 -4.84 10.30 -7.37
CA ARG A 37 -4.06 11.53 -7.26
C ARG A 37 -3.16 11.79 -8.47
N LEU A 38 -2.50 10.75 -9.01
CA LEU A 38 -1.68 10.92 -10.20
C LEU A 38 -2.54 11.30 -11.41
N THR A 39 -3.73 10.73 -11.52
CA THR A 39 -4.71 11.08 -12.57
C THR A 39 -5.08 12.56 -12.48
N GLU A 40 -5.36 13.07 -11.27
CA GLU A 40 -5.65 14.50 -11.06
C GLU A 40 -4.48 15.41 -11.45
N GLU A 41 -3.24 15.05 -11.09
CA GLU A 41 -2.05 15.83 -11.44
C GLU A 41 -1.81 15.86 -12.96
N LEU A 42 -2.03 14.76 -13.66
CA LEU A 42 -1.88 14.70 -15.12
C LEU A 42 -3.01 15.42 -15.84
N ALA A 43 -4.24 15.38 -15.32
CA ALA A 43 -5.35 16.15 -15.88
C ALA A 43 -5.08 17.67 -15.84
N LYS A 44 -4.36 18.17 -14.83
CA LYS A 44 -3.91 19.58 -14.77
C LYS A 44 -2.92 19.95 -15.87
N LEU A 45 -2.29 18.97 -16.49
CA LEU A 45 -1.34 19.13 -17.60
C LEU A 45 -1.97 18.85 -18.97
N ASP A 46 -3.30 18.95 -19.08
CA ASP A 46 -4.10 18.69 -20.31
C ASP A 46 -3.97 17.30 -20.91
N TYR A 47 -3.67 16.28 -20.07
CA TYR A 47 -3.77 14.88 -20.49
C TYR A 47 -5.20 14.37 -20.29
N ASP A 48 -5.77 13.69 -21.29
CA ASP A 48 -7.04 12.96 -21.14
C ASP A 48 -6.76 11.64 -20.39
N VAL A 49 -6.75 11.75 -19.06
CA VAL A 49 -6.43 10.64 -18.16
C VAL A 49 -7.63 10.31 -17.29
N ARG A 50 -7.82 9.02 -17.04
CA ARG A 50 -8.90 8.53 -16.19
C ARG A 50 -8.34 7.58 -15.16
N PHE A 51 -8.83 7.71 -13.93
CA PHE A 51 -8.51 6.76 -12.88
C PHE A 51 -9.11 5.39 -13.20
N LEU A 52 -8.31 4.34 -13.09
CA LEU A 52 -8.74 2.96 -13.23
C LEU A 52 -8.51 2.23 -11.89
N PRO A 53 -9.55 2.09 -11.07
CA PRO A 53 -9.41 1.37 -9.81
C PRO A 53 -9.15 -0.11 -10.06
N LEU A 54 -8.24 -0.70 -9.27
CA LEU A 54 -8.06 -2.15 -9.22
C LEU A 54 -9.09 -2.75 -8.26
N MET A 55 -9.72 -3.84 -8.67
CA MET A 55 -10.50 -4.64 -7.75
C MET A 55 -9.55 -5.37 -6.80
N VAL A 56 -9.79 -5.25 -5.50
CA VAL A 56 -8.87 -5.79 -4.49
C VAL A 56 -9.47 -6.93 -3.70
N THR A 57 -10.75 -6.81 -3.30
CA THR A 57 -11.37 -7.79 -2.40
C THR A 57 -12.89 -7.71 -2.43
N GLU A 58 -13.55 -8.81 -2.09
CA GLU A 58 -14.99 -8.89 -1.82
C GLU A 58 -15.28 -9.13 -0.32
N ASN A 59 -14.26 -9.51 0.44
CA ASN A 59 -14.38 -9.85 1.85
C ASN A 59 -13.92 -8.69 2.73
N PHE A 60 -14.75 -8.30 3.68
CA PHE A 60 -14.48 -7.20 4.61
C PHE A 60 -14.63 -7.71 6.05
N ALA A 61 -13.65 -7.34 6.89
CA ALA A 61 -13.73 -7.60 8.31
C ALA A 61 -14.80 -6.73 9.00
N GLU A 62 -15.13 -7.09 10.23
CA GLU A 62 -15.99 -6.29 11.08
C GLU A 62 -15.26 -5.04 11.59
N VAL A 63 -16.02 -3.96 11.79
CA VAL A 63 -15.52 -2.74 12.44
C VAL A 63 -15.27 -3.03 13.92
N LYS A 64 -14.06 -2.71 14.38
CA LYS A 64 -13.65 -2.85 15.78
C LYS A 64 -12.58 -1.84 16.16
N ASN A 65 -12.43 -1.61 17.46
CA ASN A 65 -11.25 -0.93 18.01
C ASN A 65 -10.10 -1.93 18.17
N ILE A 66 -8.90 -1.48 17.82
CA ILE A 66 -7.65 -2.24 17.93
C ILE A 66 -6.82 -1.60 19.05
N SER A 67 -6.43 -2.39 20.05
CA SER A 67 -5.71 -1.92 21.23
C SER A 67 -5.20 -3.08 22.09
N PRO A 68 -3.97 -3.05 22.58
CA PRO A 68 -2.82 -2.36 22.00
C PRO A 68 -2.39 -3.02 20.68
N VAL A 69 -1.50 -2.38 19.92
CA VAL A 69 -0.97 -2.92 18.66
C VAL A 69 0.44 -3.47 18.89
N THR A 70 0.58 -4.78 18.79
CA THR A 70 1.87 -5.48 18.95
C THR A 70 2.20 -6.41 17.79
N ASP A 71 1.25 -6.65 16.88
CA ASP A 71 1.40 -7.59 15.78
C ASP A 71 1.28 -6.88 14.41
N TYR A 72 2.37 -6.88 13.66
CA TYR A 72 2.52 -6.15 12.41
C TYR A 72 2.80 -7.10 11.25
N CYS A 73 2.40 -6.70 10.04
CA CYS A 73 2.82 -7.39 8.83
C CYS A 73 3.29 -6.42 7.74
N LEU A 74 4.18 -6.91 6.87
CA LEU A 74 4.58 -6.28 5.63
C LEU A 74 4.45 -7.31 4.50
N VAL A 75 3.84 -6.91 3.38
CA VAL A 75 3.60 -7.80 2.24
C VAL A 75 4.19 -7.17 0.98
N GLY A 76 5.03 -7.91 0.27
CA GLY A 76 5.60 -7.43 -0.99
C GLY A 76 6.78 -8.25 -1.50
N ASN A 77 7.31 -7.85 -2.65
CA ASN A 77 8.44 -8.53 -3.30
C ASN A 77 9.82 -8.25 -2.66
N MET A 78 9.89 -7.44 -1.60
CA MET A 78 11.07 -7.04 -0.85
C MET A 78 12.20 -6.39 -1.67
N GLN A 79 11.86 -5.78 -2.82
CA GLN A 79 12.80 -4.98 -3.60
C GLN A 79 13.20 -3.71 -2.85
N GLU A 80 14.28 -3.06 -3.29
CA GLU A 80 14.79 -1.82 -2.67
C GLU A 80 13.73 -0.73 -2.55
N LEU A 81 12.85 -0.61 -3.57
CA LEU A 81 11.75 0.36 -3.56
C LEU A 81 10.82 0.20 -2.35
N LYS A 82 10.67 -1.02 -1.83
CA LYS A 82 9.84 -1.32 -0.65
C LYS A 82 10.51 -0.97 0.67
N ASN A 83 11.80 -0.63 0.64
CA ASN A 83 12.60 -0.20 1.80
C ASN A 83 12.44 -1.10 3.04
N VAL A 84 12.39 -2.42 2.79
CA VAL A 84 12.19 -3.45 3.82
C VAL A 84 13.28 -3.38 4.90
N GLU A 85 14.50 -3.02 4.51
CA GLU A 85 15.64 -2.92 5.42
C GLU A 85 15.45 -1.87 6.52
N LEU A 86 14.73 -0.77 6.22
CA LEU A 86 14.38 0.21 7.26
C LEU A 86 13.51 -0.46 8.32
N VAL A 87 12.51 -1.24 7.91
CA VAL A 87 11.59 -1.91 8.83
C VAL A 87 12.32 -2.96 9.66
N ILE A 88 13.24 -3.75 9.05
CA ILE A 88 14.09 -4.71 9.77
C ILE A 88 14.88 -3.99 10.88
N ARG A 89 15.59 -2.91 10.56
CA ARG A 89 16.39 -2.14 11.56
C ARG A 89 15.50 -1.60 12.68
N VAL A 90 14.30 -1.14 12.37
CA VAL A 90 13.34 -0.65 13.38
C VAL A 90 12.95 -1.76 14.35
N PHE A 91 12.59 -2.95 13.83
CA PHE A 91 12.18 -4.05 14.72
C PHE A 91 13.34 -4.65 15.53
N ILE A 92 14.56 -4.66 15.01
CA ILE A 92 15.78 -4.98 15.80
C ILE A 92 15.95 -3.95 16.91
N GLN A 93 15.80 -2.65 16.62
CA GLN A 93 15.91 -1.59 17.62
C GLN A 93 14.81 -1.72 18.69
N LEU A 94 13.56 -1.95 18.30
CA LEU A 94 12.43 -2.15 19.21
C LEU A 94 12.65 -3.34 20.15
N TYR A 95 13.15 -4.46 19.64
CA TYR A 95 13.51 -5.62 20.46
C TYR A 95 14.53 -5.25 21.53
N ASN A 96 15.58 -4.53 21.16
CA ASN A 96 16.64 -4.10 22.09
C ASN A 96 16.11 -3.09 23.13
N LEU A 97 15.04 -2.37 22.83
CA LEU A 97 14.34 -1.48 23.77
C LEU A 97 13.32 -2.20 24.66
N GLY A 98 13.14 -3.52 24.50
CA GLY A 98 12.18 -4.32 25.27
C GLY A 98 10.73 -4.21 24.82
N SER A 99 10.48 -3.70 23.61
CA SER A 99 9.15 -3.65 22.99
C SER A 99 8.62 -5.06 22.73
N LYS A 100 7.30 -5.24 22.84
CA LYS A 100 6.58 -6.48 22.48
C LYS A 100 6.19 -6.56 21.01
N ALA A 101 6.45 -5.48 20.25
CA ALA A 101 6.11 -5.42 18.84
C ALA A 101 6.84 -6.49 18.03
N LYS A 102 6.10 -7.24 17.23
CA LYS A 102 6.59 -8.27 16.30
C LYS A 102 6.10 -8.01 14.89
N ILE A 103 6.88 -8.45 13.91
CA ILE A 103 6.54 -8.29 12.50
C ILE A 103 6.75 -9.58 11.72
N THR A 104 5.79 -9.84 10.83
CA THR A 104 5.86 -10.93 9.86
C THR A 104 5.95 -10.37 8.45
N PHE A 105 6.96 -10.82 7.70
CA PHE A 105 7.18 -10.46 6.30
C PHE A 105 6.66 -11.56 5.39
N TYR A 106 5.77 -11.20 4.46
CA TYR A 106 5.24 -12.07 3.41
C TYR A 106 5.76 -11.64 2.05
N GLY A 107 6.18 -12.62 1.24
CA GLY A 107 6.73 -12.41 -0.09
C GLY A 107 8.27 -12.41 -0.10
N GLY A 108 8.85 -11.85 -1.16
CA GLY A 108 10.28 -11.95 -1.43
C GLY A 108 10.69 -13.31 -2.00
N THR A 109 11.76 -13.31 -2.79
CA THR A 109 12.36 -14.54 -3.30
C THR A 109 13.30 -15.16 -2.26
N GLU A 110 13.56 -16.46 -2.35
CA GLU A 110 14.54 -17.16 -1.50
C GLU A 110 15.90 -16.47 -1.53
N LYS A 111 16.36 -16.05 -2.72
CA LYS A 111 17.60 -15.30 -2.90
C LYS A 111 17.59 -14.02 -2.08
N ARG A 112 16.53 -13.21 -2.18
CA ARG A 112 16.42 -11.94 -1.44
C ARG A 112 16.36 -12.15 0.07
N LEU A 113 15.68 -13.18 0.53
CA LEU A 113 15.64 -13.56 1.94
C LEU A 113 17.02 -13.99 2.45
N ALA A 114 17.79 -14.75 1.65
CA ALA A 114 19.15 -15.14 1.99
C ALA A 114 20.09 -13.92 2.09
N GLU A 115 19.96 -12.95 1.17
CA GLU A 115 20.72 -11.68 1.21
C GLU A 115 20.42 -10.88 2.50
N LEU A 116 19.14 -10.78 2.87
CA LEU A 116 18.75 -10.08 4.09
C LEU A 116 19.27 -10.80 5.35
N LYS A 117 19.20 -12.14 5.39
CA LYS A 117 19.76 -12.95 6.49
C LYS A 117 21.29 -12.82 6.61
N ALA A 118 21.97 -12.69 5.49
CA ALA A 118 23.42 -12.48 5.51
C ALA A 118 23.82 -11.07 6.00
N LYS A 119 22.94 -10.08 5.81
CA LYS A 119 23.19 -8.67 6.15
C LYS A 119 22.77 -8.32 7.58
N TYR A 120 21.74 -8.95 8.10
CA TYR A 120 21.15 -8.63 9.40
C TYR A 120 21.06 -9.87 10.29
N GLU A 121 21.42 -9.70 11.55
CA GLU A 121 21.12 -10.66 12.61
C GLU A 121 19.68 -10.41 13.07
N PHE A 122 18.77 -11.35 12.74
CA PHE A 122 17.36 -11.19 13.08
C PHE A 122 17.10 -11.51 14.55
N THR A 123 16.31 -10.64 15.16
CA THR A 123 15.79 -10.81 16.50
C THR A 123 14.52 -11.66 16.51
N PRO A 124 14.14 -12.30 17.65
CA PRO A 124 12.98 -13.20 17.72
C PRO A 124 11.64 -12.57 17.36
N ASN A 125 11.56 -11.24 17.33
CA ASN A 125 10.35 -10.51 16.95
C ASN A 125 10.21 -10.26 15.42
N ILE A 126 11.10 -10.83 14.60
CA ILE A 126 11.09 -10.72 13.14
C ILE A 126 10.91 -12.11 12.53
N GLU A 127 9.85 -12.29 11.74
CA GLU A 127 9.57 -13.53 11.02
C GLU A 127 9.51 -13.29 9.51
N PHE A 128 10.10 -14.19 8.72
CA PHE A 128 10.00 -14.22 7.26
C PHE A 128 9.32 -15.51 6.83
N VAL A 129 8.11 -15.39 6.31
CA VAL A 129 7.31 -16.52 5.84
C VAL A 129 7.61 -16.83 4.37
N GLY A 130 7.99 -15.81 3.58
CA GLY A 130 8.19 -15.95 2.14
C GLY A 130 6.88 -15.81 1.35
N ILE A 131 6.85 -16.42 0.16
CA ILE A 131 5.68 -16.37 -0.73
C ILE A 131 4.62 -17.36 -0.23
N VAL A 132 3.39 -16.87 -0.07
CA VAL A 132 2.22 -17.65 0.32
C VAL A 132 1.11 -17.46 -0.72
N GLU A 133 0.23 -18.44 -0.85
CA GLU A 133 -0.93 -18.35 -1.72
C GLU A 133 -1.89 -17.27 -1.24
N GLU A 134 -2.18 -17.23 0.06
CA GLU A 134 -3.00 -16.24 0.70
C GLU A 134 -2.34 -15.72 1.98
N VAL A 135 -2.28 -14.38 2.11
CA VAL A 135 -1.74 -13.74 3.32
C VAL A 135 -2.80 -13.74 4.41
N PRO A 136 -2.52 -14.32 5.59
CA PRO A 136 -3.47 -14.39 6.69
C PRO A 136 -3.56 -13.05 7.46
N TYR A 137 -4.03 -11.98 6.81
CA TYR A 137 -4.10 -10.63 7.38
C TYR A 137 -4.82 -10.60 8.74
N GLN A 138 -5.86 -11.41 8.91
CA GLN A 138 -6.64 -11.48 10.16
C GLN A 138 -5.84 -11.89 11.40
N LYS A 139 -4.62 -12.42 11.22
CA LYS A 139 -3.70 -12.73 12.33
C LYS A 139 -2.91 -11.51 12.81
N HIS A 140 -2.99 -10.40 12.10
CA HIS A 140 -2.23 -9.18 12.36
C HIS A 140 -3.14 -8.02 12.76
N GLN A 141 -2.56 -6.96 13.33
CA GLN A 141 -3.28 -5.77 13.78
C GLN A 141 -2.98 -4.55 12.92
N CYS A 142 -1.77 -4.47 12.36
CA CYS A 142 -1.32 -3.32 11.60
C CYS A 142 -0.46 -3.76 10.40
N TYR A 143 -0.72 -3.13 9.27
CA TYR A 143 0.10 -3.26 8.06
C TYR A 143 1.14 -2.14 8.02
N ILE A 144 2.41 -2.47 7.76
CA ILE A 144 3.49 -1.50 7.56
C ILE A 144 3.91 -1.48 6.10
N SER A 145 4.06 -0.26 5.56
CA SER A 145 4.78 -0.02 4.30
C SER A 145 5.78 1.10 4.47
N ALA A 146 7.04 0.82 4.17
CA ALA A 146 8.13 1.80 4.16
C ALA A 146 8.56 2.20 2.75
N SER A 147 7.75 1.89 1.74
CA SER A 147 8.05 2.13 0.32
C SER A 147 8.45 3.58 0.06
N PHE A 148 9.40 3.77 -0.86
CA PHE A 148 9.80 5.11 -1.34
C PHE A 148 8.77 5.70 -2.33
N SER A 149 7.95 4.87 -2.97
CA SER A 149 6.89 5.27 -3.88
C SER A 149 5.84 4.19 -4.00
N GLU A 150 4.58 4.57 -4.03
CA GLU A 150 3.43 3.68 -4.26
C GLU A 150 2.36 4.41 -5.07
N LEU A 151 1.93 3.82 -6.16
CA LEU A 151 0.82 4.35 -6.96
C LEU A 151 -0.54 3.92 -6.42
N PHE A 152 -0.67 2.66 -6.02
CA PHE A 152 -1.95 2.11 -5.53
C PHE A 152 -1.83 1.35 -4.20
N ALA A 153 -0.67 0.78 -3.87
CA ALA A 153 -0.43 -0.02 -2.66
C ALA A 153 -1.48 -1.13 -2.44
N ASN A 154 -1.65 -2.00 -3.42
CA ASN A 154 -2.65 -3.08 -3.44
C ASN A 154 -2.64 -3.95 -2.16
N ALA A 155 -1.44 -4.30 -1.66
CA ALA A 155 -1.30 -5.10 -0.44
C ALA A 155 -1.86 -4.38 0.80
N PHE A 156 -1.72 -3.03 0.87
CA PHE A 156 -2.34 -2.26 1.94
C PHE A 156 -3.87 -2.26 1.84
N VAL A 157 -4.44 -2.08 0.64
CA VAL A 157 -5.90 -2.10 0.47
C VAL A 157 -6.49 -3.46 0.86
N LYS A 158 -5.80 -4.57 0.55
CA LYS A 158 -6.17 -5.91 1.05
C LYS A 158 -6.09 -6.00 2.57
N ALA A 159 -5.01 -5.50 3.18
CA ALA A 159 -4.89 -5.47 4.64
C ALA A 159 -6.00 -4.61 5.28
N ALA A 160 -6.29 -3.45 4.70
CA ALA A 160 -7.36 -2.55 5.13
C ALA A 160 -8.75 -3.21 5.08
N SER A 161 -9.05 -3.99 4.03
CA SER A 161 -10.32 -4.73 3.95
C SER A 161 -10.45 -5.79 5.05
N GLN A 162 -9.34 -6.35 5.51
CA GLN A 162 -9.29 -7.29 6.62
C GLN A 162 -9.19 -6.61 8.00
N GLY A 163 -9.39 -5.28 8.02
CA GLY A 163 -9.50 -4.50 9.24
C GLY A 163 -8.19 -4.14 9.93
N LEU A 164 -7.04 -4.25 9.26
CA LEU A 164 -5.77 -3.81 9.82
C LEU A 164 -5.68 -2.28 9.83
N LEU A 165 -4.99 -1.74 10.84
CA LEU A 165 -4.53 -0.36 10.80
C LEU A 165 -3.42 -0.19 9.75
N GLY A 166 -3.16 1.03 9.31
CA GLY A 166 -2.09 1.35 8.37
C GLY A 166 -1.00 2.20 9.03
N LEU A 167 0.26 1.75 8.94
CA LEU A 167 1.43 2.54 9.30
C LEU A 167 2.32 2.67 8.07
N LEU A 168 2.19 3.79 7.36
CA LEU A 168 2.70 3.96 6.00
C LEU A 168 3.75 5.08 5.96
N SER A 169 4.78 4.92 5.11
CA SER A 169 5.73 6.01 4.85
C SER A 169 5.04 7.23 4.25
N ASP A 170 5.44 8.44 4.68
CA ASP A 170 4.91 9.70 4.14
C ASP A 170 5.51 9.99 2.77
N VAL A 171 5.07 9.21 1.77
CA VAL A 171 5.45 9.35 0.37
C VAL A 171 4.24 9.71 -0.48
N ASP A 172 4.51 10.20 -1.68
CA ASP A 172 3.48 10.69 -2.60
C ASP A 172 2.50 9.62 -3.06
N PHE A 173 1.42 10.08 -3.66
CA PHE A 173 0.33 9.31 -4.25
C PHE A 173 -0.43 8.44 -3.24
N ALA A 174 -0.32 7.09 -3.31
CA ALA A 174 -1.20 6.19 -2.59
C ALA A 174 -1.19 6.40 -1.06
N HIS A 175 -0.01 6.50 -0.43
CA HIS A 175 0.07 6.59 1.04
C HIS A 175 -0.58 7.86 1.60
N ARG A 176 -0.24 9.03 1.03
CA ARG A 176 -0.85 10.30 1.44
C ARG A 176 -2.33 10.36 1.10
N TYR A 177 -2.72 9.82 -0.05
CA TYR A 177 -4.12 9.71 -0.41
C TYR A 177 -4.89 8.87 0.60
N TYR A 178 -4.40 7.68 0.95
CA TYR A 178 -5.08 6.82 1.93
C TYR A 178 -5.16 7.46 3.32
N ALA A 179 -4.10 8.14 3.76
CA ALA A 179 -4.12 8.88 5.01
C ALA A 179 -5.12 10.06 5.02
N SER A 180 -5.39 10.66 3.86
CA SER A 180 -6.43 11.70 3.73
C SER A 180 -7.85 11.13 3.72
N GLN A 181 -8.02 9.83 3.41
CA GLN A 181 -9.32 9.16 3.29
C GLN A 181 -9.67 8.29 4.51
N SER A 182 -8.72 8.02 5.39
CA SER A 182 -8.89 7.11 6.52
C SER A 182 -8.09 7.57 7.73
N ASP A 183 -8.77 7.81 8.82
CA ASP A 183 -8.17 8.07 10.12
C ASP A 183 -7.46 6.83 10.71
N SER A 184 -7.76 5.64 10.21
CA SER A 184 -7.08 4.38 10.57
C SER A 184 -5.68 4.25 9.96
N VAL A 185 -5.24 5.21 9.13
CA VAL A 185 -3.88 5.32 8.59
C VAL A 185 -3.07 6.33 9.38
N THR A 186 -1.83 5.96 9.68
CA THR A 186 -0.83 6.85 10.30
C THR A 186 0.39 6.93 9.39
N LEU A 187 0.89 8.14 9.12
CA LEU A 187 2.10 8.34 8.33
C LEU A 187 3.33 8.49 9.21
N PHE A 188 4.48 7.99 8.70
CA PHE A 188 5.80 8.22 9.30
C PHE A 188 6.81 8.72 8.24
N ARG A 189 7.83 9.50 8.66
CA ARG A 189 8.81 10.13 7.75
C ARG A 189 10.23 9.59 7.89
N SER A 190 10.53 8.93 9.00
CA SER A 190 11.90 8.50 9.32
C SER A 190 11.90 7.21 10.11
N GLN A 191 13.08 6.60 10.27
CA GLN A 191 13.28 5.45 11.13
C GLN A 191 12.86 5.76 12.57
N ILE A 192 13.29 6.92 13.12
CA ILE A 192 12.93 7.36 14.47
C ILE A 192 11.43 7.53 14.58
N GLY A 193 10.79 8.23 13.62
CA GLY A 193 9.33 8.39 13.62
C GLY A 193 8.57 7.07 13.55
N LEU A 194 9.09 6.06 12.85
CA LEU A 194 8.47 4.72 12.84
C LEU A 194 8.59 4.04 14.21
N VAL A 195 9.77 4.11 14.85
CA VAL A 195 9.95 3.58 16.23
C VAL A 195 8.98 4.25 17.20
N GLU A 196 8.90 5.58 17.20
CA GLU A 196 8.01 6.34 18.09
C GLU A 196 6.54 5.95 17.89
N LYS A 197 6.09 5.82 16.64
CA LYS A 197 4.71 5.42 16.34
C LYS A 197 4.40 4.01 16.83
N ILE A 198 5.30 3.05 16.62
CA ILE A 198 5.11 1.67 17.12
C ILE A 198 5.06 1.66 18.65
N MET A 199 5.97 2.34 19.32
CA MET A 199 5.98 2.43 20.79
C MET A 199 4.71 3.11 21.32
N GLN A 200 4.19 4.12 20.63
CA GLN A 200 2.91 4.75 20.98
C GLN A 200 1.73 3.78 20.82
N MET A 201 1.70 3.01 19.72
CA MET A 201 0.63 2.05 19.43
C MET A 201 0.65 0.82 20.36
N GLU A 202 1.77 0.54 21.01
CA GLU A 202 1.95 -0.54 21.98
C GLU A 202 1.39 -0.18 23.38
N GLN A 203 1.14 1.10 23.67
CA GLN A 203 0.64 1.52 24.99
C GLN A 203 -0.75 0.95 25.25
N ALA A 204 -1.03 0.61 26.54
CA ALA A 204 -2.29 -0.01 26.94
C ALA A 204 -3.52 0.89 26.75
N ASP A 205 -3.33 2.21 26.72
CA ASP A 205 -4.37 3.23 26.49
C ASP A 205 -4.54 3.59 25.01
N PHE A 206 -3.68 3.07 24.13
CA PHE A 206 -3.84 3.27 22.69
C PHE A 206 -5.10 2.56 22.21
N GLN A 207 -5.97 3.29 21.52
CA GLN A 207 -7.16 2.75 20.86
C GLN A 207 -7.36 3.42 19.51
N LYS A 208 -7.63 2.63 18.49
CA LYS A 208 -7.93 3.13 17.14
C LYS A 208 -8.93 2.22 16.42
N SER A 209 -10.00 2.82 15.87
CA SER A 209 -10.95 2.10 15.04
C SER A 209 -10.33 1.73 13.69
N ASN A 210 -10.70 0.56 13.15
CA ASN A 210 -10.37 0.14 11.80
C ASN A 210 -11.41 0.58 10.75
N GLU A 211 -12.45 1.30 11.15
CA GLU A 211 -13.59 1.67 10.30
C GLU A 211 -13.16 2.46 9.06
N GLY A 212 -12.26 3.44 9.24
CA GLY A 212 -11.75 4.24 8.14
C GLY A 212 -11.09 3.39 7.05
N ASN A 213 -10.30 2.38 7.44
CA ASN A 213 -9.65 1.48 6.49
C ASN A 213 -10.62 0.53 5.79
N ILE A 214 -11.62 -0.01 6.50
CA ILE A 214 -12.67 -0.83 5.89
C ILE A 214 -13.48 0.00 4.89
N THR A 215 -13.85 1.23 5.24
CA THR A 215 -14.56 2.15 4.36
C THR A 215 -13.74 2.51 3.12
N LEU A 216 -12.45 2.78 3.30
CA LEU A 216 -11.53 3.00 2.20
C LEU A 216 -11.47 1.78 1.25
N ALA A 217 -11.30 0.58 1.80
CA ALA A 217 -11.18 -0.64 1.02
C ALA A 217 -12.47 -0.97 0.23
N LYS A 218 -13.65 -0.63 0.74
CA LYS A 218 -14.93 -0.82 0.05
C LYS A 218 -15.02 -0.08 -1.28
N LYS A 219 -14.29 1.04 -1.46
CA LYS A 219 -14.20 1.73 -2.75
C LYS A 219 -13.65 0.81 -3.85
N TYR A 220 -12.85 -0.18 -3.49
CA TYR A 220 -12.15 -1.12 -4.38
C TYR A 220 -12.77 -2.52 -4.36
N SER A 221 -14.04 -2.64 -3.95
CA SER A 221 -14.82 -3.88 -4.06
C SER A 221 -15.18 -4.18 -5.52
N LEU A 222 -15.52 -5.44 -5.81
CA LEU A 222 -15.99 -5.84 -7.13
C LEU A 222 -17.19 -4.98 -7.57
N GLU A 223 -18.15 -4.76 -6.68
CA GLU A 223 -19.36 -3.98 -6.99
C GLU A 223 -19.02 -2.56 -7.45
N ASN A 224 -18.20 -1.84 -6.68
CA ASN A 224 -17.86 -0.46 -6.98
C ASN A 224 -16.96 -0.32 -8.20
N VAL A 225 -15.97 -1.21 -8.33
CA VAL A 225 -15.06 -1.22 -9.48
C VAL A 225 -15.79 -1.60 -10.75
N SER A 226 -16.70 -2.59 -10.72
CA SER A 226 -17.50 -2.98 -11.90
C SER A 226 -18.38 -1.83 -12.42
N LYS A 227 -19.03 -1.06 -11.53
CA LYS A 227 -19.77 0.14 -11.92
C LYS A 227 -18.89 1.14 -12.68
N TYR A 228 -17.67 1.36 -12.17
CA TYR A 228 -16.71 2.26 -12.79
C TYR A 228 -16.33 1.82 -14.22
N TYR A 229 -16.07 0.52 -14.42
CA TYR A 229 -15.75 -0.03 -15.73
C TYR A 229 -16.95 0.06 -16.70
N LEU A 230 -18.15 -0.24 -16.23
CA LEU A 230 -19.36 -0.13 -17.03
C LEU A 230 -19.60 1.32 -17.49
N ASP A 231 -19.38 2.30 -16.60
CA ASP A 231 -19.51 3.71 -16.94
C ASP A 231 -18.48 4.14 -18.00
N LEU A 232 -17.25 3.63 -17.92
CA LEU A 232 -16.23 3.88 -18.95
C LEU A 232 -16.63 3.28 -20.31
N MET A 233 -17.24 2.11 -20.33
CA MET A 233 -17.68 1.44 -21.56
C MET A 233 -18.89 2.12 -22.19
N ASN A 234 -19.79 2.69 -21.39
CA ASN A 234 -21.02 3.35 -21.85
C ASN A 234 -20.80 4.82 -22.30
N LYS A 235 -19.68 5.43 -21.97
CA LYS A 235 -19.30 6.80 -22.42
C LYS A 235 -18.65 6.83 -23.82
N ARG A 236 -19.11 5.93 -24.71
CA ARG A 236 -18.70 5.90 -26.13
C ARG A 236 -19.51 6.86 -26.97
#